data_b2c4aae2629d7b7ab724c431e587a647
#
_entry.id   b2c4aae2629d7b7ab724c431e587a647
#
_cell.length_a   1.000
_cell.length_b   1.000
_cell.length_c   1.000
_cell.angle_alpha   90.00
_cell.angle_beta   90.00
_cell.angle_gamma   90.00
#
_symmetry.space_group_name_H-M   'P 1'
#
loop_
_entity.id
_entity.type
_entity.pdbx_description
1 polymer ?
#
loop_
_entity_poly.entity_id
_entity_poly.type
_entity_poly.pdbx_seq_one_letter_code
_entity_poly.pdbx_strand_id
1 'polypeptide(L)'
;QREKRISEINTGIYFVDAAFLFSGIKRIKRENAQGEYYLPDLIEMAVKQKERVAALTHINAAEVMGINNRIELSEANEVMRKRINNELMLSGVTMLNPENIYIHHGVKIGKDTVIYPNAFLEGSAEIGERCVIEEGCKIINSAIGDGSVIKSHSVIESSQVGQNVSIGPFARLRPECII
;
A
#
# COMPACT_ATOMS: atom_id res chain seq x y z
N GLN A 1 -1.47 11.72 36.36
CA GLN A 1 -0.67 12.79 35.69
C GLN A 1 0.60 12.28 34.98
N ARG A 2 1.21 11.15 35.38
CA ARG A 2 2.35 10.53 34.64
C ARG A 2 1.93 9.89 33.32
N GLU A 3 0.78 9.23 33.26
CA GLU A 3 0.25 8.53 32.07
C GLU A 3 -0.07 9.49 30.93
N LYS A 4 -0.47 10.73 31.21
CA LYS A 4 -0.73 11.76 30.19
C LYS A 4 0.52 12.25 29.43
N ARG A 5 1.72 11.79 29.82
CA ARG A 5 3.00 12.12 29.17
C ARG A 5 3.52 10.99 28.28
N ILE A 6 2.84 9.84 28.23
CA ILE A 6 3.21 8.72 27.38
C ILE A 6 2.73 9.04 25.98
N SER A 7 3.67 9.18 25.03
CA SER A 7 3.42 9.41 23.62
C SER A 7 3.52 8.11 22.79
N GLU A 8 3.81 6.99 23.43
CA GLU A 8 3.89 5.68 22.81
C GLU A 8 2.52 5.01 22.83
N ILE A 9 2.17 4.36 21.72
CA ILE A 9 0.96 3.58 21.58
C ILE A 9 1.30 2.10 21.36
N ASN A 10 0.41 1.22 21.81
CA ASN A 10 0.51 -0.20 21.49
C ASN A 10 -0.01 -0.44 20.09
N THR A 11 0.85 -0.96 19.21
CA THR A 11 0.53 -1.23 17.81
C THR A 11 -0.25 -2.52 17.59
N GLY A 12 -0.40 -3.36 18.64
CA GLY A 12 -1.02 -4.68 18.53
C GLY A 12 -0.13 -5.74 17.88
N ILE A 13 1.14 -5.44 17.61
CA ILE A 13 2.09 -6.38 17.01
C ILE A 13 2.91 -7.03 18.12
N TYR A 14 2.85 -8.36 18.21
CA TYR A 14 3.54 -9.12 19.24
C TYR A 14 4.35 -10.26 18.62
N PHE A 15 5.54 -10.47 19.15
CA PHE A 15 6.34 -11.65 18.91
C PHE A 15 6.47 -12.41 20.23
N VAL A 16 5.85 -13.58 20.33
CA VAL A 16 5.68 -14.32 21.58
C VAL A 16 6.08 -15.78 21.40
N ASP A 17 6.71 -16.37 22.41
CA ASP A 17 6.89 -17.81 22.45
C ASP A 17 5.55 -18.55 22.38
N ALA A 18 5.44 -19.55 21.51
CA ALA A 18 4.18 -20.22 21.25
C ALA A 18 3.64 -20.98 22.46
N ALA A 19 4.52 -21.64 23.25
CA ALA A 19 4.08 -22.37 24.43
C ALA A 19 3.55 -21.42 25.50
N PHE A 20 4.24 -20.30 25.71
CA PHE A 20 3.78 -19.26 26.62
C PHE A 20 2.44 -18.67 26.17
N LEU A 21 2.32 -18.34 24.87
CA LEU A 21 1.10 -17.76 24.30
C LEU A 21 -0.12 -18.69 24.52
N PHE A 22 -0.03 -19.95 24.12
CA PHE A 22 -1.15 -20.89 24.24
C PHE A 22 -1.50 -21.25 25.68
N SER A 23 -0.54 -21.22 26.58
CA SER A 23 -0.80 -21.41 28.02
C SER A 23 -1.43 -20.16 28.65
N GLY A 24 -0.99 -18.97 28.20
CA GLY A 24 -1.43 -17.68 28.71
C GLY A 24 -2.84 -17.29 28.28
N ILE A 25 -3.20 -17.49 27.01
CA ILE A 25 -4.53 -17.17 26.47
C ILE A 25 -5.65 -17.85 27.29
N LYS A 26 -5.43 -19.06 27.76
CA LYS A 26 -6.42 -19.80 28.61
C LYS A 26 -6.66 -19.14 29.97
N ARG A 27 -5.80 -18.22 30.38
CA ARG A 27 -5.85 -17.54 31.70
C ARG A 27 -6.28 -16.09 31.60
N ILE A 28 -6.36 -15.50 30.39
CA ILE A 28 -6.88 -14.16 30.20
C ILE A 28 -8.36 -14.14 30.57
N LYS A 29 -8.77 -13.11 31.30
CA LYS A 29 -10.14 -12.92 31.74
C LYS A 29 -10.76 -11.69 31.08
N ARG A 30 -12.09 -11.58 31.15
CA ARG A 30 -12.86 -10.42 30.68
C ARG A 30 -13.09 -9.38 31.79
N GLU A 31 -12.15 -9.23 32.70
CA GLU A 31 -12.29 -8.35 33.87
C GLU A 31 -11.84 -6.91 33.55
N ASN A 32 -12.34 -6.34 32.43
CA ASN A 32 -12.08 -4.97 32.01
C ASN A 32 -13.37 -4.23 31.69
N ALA A 33 -13.31 -2.91 31.53
CA ALA A 33 -14.48 -2.07 31.31
C ALA A 33 -15.29 -2.42 30.06
N GLN A 34 -14.65 -3.02 29.05
CA GLN A 34 -15.27 -3.41 27.77
C GLN A 34 -15.75 -4.88 27.79
N GLY A 35 -15.40 -5.68 28.80
CA GLY A 35 -15.74 -7.10 28.85
C GLY A 35 -15.09 -7.95 27.77
N GLU A 36 -13.94 -7.52 27.24
CA GLU A 36 -13.21 -8.17 26.17
C GLU A 36 -11.96 -8.90 26.67
N TYR A 37 -11.45 -9.85 25.88
CA TYR A 37 -10.16 -10.48 26.13
C TYR A 37 -9.03 -9.60 25.59
N TYR A 38 -8.17 -9.12 26.46
CA TYR A 38 -7.05 -8.26 26.09
C TYR A 38 -5.74 -9.04 25.96
N LEU A 39 -5.19 -9.08 24.75
CA LEU A 39 -3.89 -9.71 24.53
C LEU A 39 -2.74 -9.03 25.32
N PRO A 40 -2.75 -7.70 25.57
CA PRO A 40 -1.78 -7.06 26.45
C PRO A 40 -1.66 -7.67 27.85
N ASP A 41 -2.71 -8.33 28.38
CA ASP A 41 -2.66 -9.00 29.68
C ASP A 41 -1.59 -10.12 29.73
N LEU A 42 -1.21 -10.67 28.55
CA LEU A 42 -0.09 -11.61 28.45
C LEU A 42 1.24 -10.96 28.83
N ILE A 43 1.44 -9.69 28.49
CA ILE A 43 2.64 -8.94 28.86
C ILE A 43 2.75 -8.82 30.38
N GLU A 44 1.63 -8.47 31.02
CA GLU A 44 1.59 -8.41 32.49
C GLU A 44 1.88 -9.76 33.12
N MET A 45 1.31 -10.84 32.59
CA MET A 45 1.60 -12.20 33.06
C MET A 45 3.07 -12.58 32.87
N ALA A 46 3.69 -12.25 31.74
CA ALA A 46 5.09 -12.51 31.47
C ALA A 46 5.98 -11.78 32.49
N VAL A 47 5.71 -10.51 32.74
CA VAL A 47 6.44 -9.70 33.73
C VAL A 47 6.30 -10.29 35.15
N LYS A 48 5.09 -10.68 35.57
CA LYS A 48 4.84 -11.33 36.88
C LYS A 48 5.57 -12.66 37.00
N GLN A 49 5.73 -13.42 35.93
CA GLN A 49 6.48 -14.67 35.92
C GLN A 49 8.00 -14.49 35.71
N LYS A 50 8.46 -13.25 35.65
CA LYS A 50 9.87 -12.88 35.41
C LYS A 50 10.42 -13.39 34.09
N GLU A 51 9.55 -13.58 33.11
CA GLU A 51 9.95 -13.88 31.75
C GLU A 51 10.60 -12.66 31.09
N ARG A 52 11.39 -12.90 30.04
CA ARG A 52 12.05 -11.80 29.31
C ARG A 52 11.04 -11.08 28.43
N VAL A 53 10.74 -9.84 28.75
CA VAL A 53 9.89 -8.95 27.96
C VAL A 53 10.74 -7.80 27.42
N ALA A 54 10.58 -7.48 26.14
CA ALA A 54 11.21 -6.34 25.49
C ALA A 54 10.18 -5.56 24.67
N ALA A 55 10.28 -4.24 24.66
CA ALA A 55 9.51 -3.39 23.77
C ALA A 55 10.43 -2.83 22.68
N LEU A 56 9.95 -2.84 21.45
CA LEU A 56 10.61 -2.21 20.31
C LEU A 56 9.80 -0.98 19.92
N THR A 57 10.40 0.20 20.04
CA THR A 57 9.79 1.44 19.56
C THR A 57 10.08 1.63 18.09
N HIS A 58 9.03 1.70 17.27
CA HIS A 58 9.17 1.98 15.84
C HIS A 58 9.02 3.49 15.59
N ILE A 59 9.99 4.07 14.85
CA ILE A 59 10.08 5.53 14.66
C ILE A 59 9.02 6.03 13.66
N ASN A 60 8.70 5.22 12.64
CA ASN A 60 7.74 5.62 11.60
C ASN A 60 6.33 5.16 11.97
N ALA A 61 5.54 6.06 12.56
CA ALA A 61 4.17 5.76 12.97
C ALA A 61 3.26 5.32 11.79
N ALA A 62 3.56 5.75 10.56
CA ALA A 62 2.78 5.39 9.38
C ALA A 62 2.87 3.90 9.02
N GLU A 63 3.94 3.20 9.44
CA GLU A 63 4.10 1.76 9.19
C GLU A 63 3.30 0.87 10.15
N VAL A 64 2.87 1.43 11.26
CA VAL A 64 2.15 0.71 12.32
C VAL A 64 0.76 1.29 12.57
N MET A 65 0.24 2.03 11.59
CA MET A 65 -1.09 2.65 11.66
C MET A 65 -2.18 1.58 11.72
N GLY A 66 -3.02 1.64 12.75
CA GLY A 66 -4.26 0.85 12.82
C GLY A 66 -5.35 1.45 11.93
N ILE A 67 -6.22 0.61 11.38
CA ILE A 67 -7.35 1.04 10.53
C ILE A 67 -8.64 0.52 11.15
N ASN A 68 -9.43 1.39 11.77
CA ASN A 68 -10.68 1.03 12.44
C ASN A 68 -11.92 1.64 11.78
N ASN A 69 -11.74 2.62 10.91
CA ASN A 69 -12.82 3.31 10.22
C ASN A 69 -12.39 3.75 8.81
N ARG A 70 -13.36 4.30 8.05
CA ARG A 70 -13.15 4.70 6.64
C ARG A 70 -12.24 5.91 6.49
N ILE A 71 -12.13 6.77 7.48
CA ILE A 71 -11.24 7.93 7.47
C ILE A 71 -9.79 7.43 7.58
N GLU A 72 -9.50 6.60 8.56
CA GLU A 72 -8.18 5.99 8.75
C GLU A 72 -7.77 5.14 7.54
N LEU A 73 -8.71 4.43 6.92
CA LEU A 73 -8.46 3.72 5.66
C LEU A 73 -8.05 4.68 4.53
N SER A 74 -8.71 5.82 4.42
CA SER A 74 -8.37 6.85 3.42
C SER A 74 -6.97 7.42 3.66
N GLU A 75 -6.63 7.70 4.92
CA GLU A 75 -5.31 8.18 5.31
C GLU A 75 -4.21 7.15 5.00
N ALA A 76 -4.45 5.88 5.29
CA ALA A 76 -3.52 4.79 4.97
C ALA A 76 -3.31 4.65 3.45
N ASN A 77 -4.37 4.78 2.64
CA ASN A 77 -4.27 4.79 1.18
C ASN A 77 -3.40 5.96 0.68
N GLU A 78 -3.54 7.15 1.26
CA GLU A 78 -2.70 8.30 0.92
C GLU A 78 -1.22 8.05 1.24
N VAL A 79 -0.93 7.46 2.39
CA VAL A 79 0.44 7.09 2.77
C VAL A 79 1.03 6.09 1.77
N MET A 80 0.26 5.06 1.40
CA MET A 80 0.71 4.05 0.43
C MET A 80 0.89 4.65 -0.97
N ARG A 81 -0.04 5.47 -1.44
CA ARG A 81 0.07 6.17 -2.72
C ARG A 81 1.36 7.01 -2.80
N LYS A 82 1.61 7.81 -1.78
CA LYS A 82 2.84 8.63 -1.69
C LYS A 82 4.10 7.78 -1.70
N ARG A 83 4.12 6.66 -0.98
CA ARG A 83 5.26 5.74 -0.95
C ARG A 83 5.53 5.18 -2.34
N ILE A 84 4.53 4.58 -2.99
CA ILE A 84 4.65 3.98 -4.32
C ILE A 84 5.11 5.01 -5.36
N ASN A 85 4.46 6.18 -5.40
CA ASN A 85 4.80 7.22 -6.35
C ASN A 85 6.23 7.74 -6.14
N ASN A 86 6.66 7.93 -4.90
CA ASN A 86 8.02 8.35 -4.59
C ASN A 86 9.06 7.32 -5.03
N GLU A 87 8.83 6.03 -4.76
CA GLU A 87 9.72 4.94 -5.20
C GLU A 87 9.85 4.91 -6.72
N LEU A 88 8.75 5.05 -7.44
CA LEU A 88 8.74 5.09 -8.91
C LEU A 88 9.45 6.36 -9.45
N MET A 89 9.22 7.53 -8.87
CA MET A 89 9.92 8.75 -9.27
C MET A 89 11.44 8.64 -9.01
N LEU A 90 11.85 8.05 -7.91
CA LEU A 90 13.27 7.80 -7.62
C LEU A 90 13.89 6.78 -8.59
N SER A 91 13.09 5.89 -9.17
CA SER A 91 13.54 4.94 -10.20
C SER A 91 13.62 5.53 -11.61
N GLY A 92 13.23 6.80 -11.81
CA GLY A 92 13.32 7.53 -13.08
C GLY A 92 12.00 7.73 -13.82
N VAL A 93 10.85 7.53 -13.16
CA VAL A 93 9.53 7.84 -13.72
C VAL A 93 9.20 9.30 -13.47
N THR A 94 8.68 10.01 -14.46
CA THR A 94 8.20 11.39 -14.33
C THR A 94 6.70 11.41 -14.08
N MET A 95 6.25 12.06 -13.01
CA MET A 95 4.84 12.20 -12.67
C MET A 95 4.45 13.69 -12.62
N LEU A 96 3.46 14.06 -13.42
CA LEU A 96 2.87 15.39 -13.40
C LEU A 96 1.72 15.41 -12.39
N ASN A 97 1.92 16.03 -11.24
CA ASN A 97 0.99 16.02 -10.12
C ASN A 97 0.79 14.61 -9.49
N PRO A 98 1.80 14.09 -8.79
CA PRO A 98 1.77 12.74 -8.22
C PRO A 98 0.65 12.54 -7.18
N GLU A 99 0.07 13.62 -6.66
CA GLU A 99 -1.07 13.55 -5.73
C GLU A 99 -2.36 13.03 -6.38
N ASN A 100 -2.47 13.13 -7.69
CA ASN A 100 -3.62 12.67 -8.47
C ASN A 100 -3.28 11.50 -9.40
N ILE A 101 -2.27 10.70 -9.07
CA ILE A 101 -1.89 9.50 -9.80
C ILE A 101 -2.01 8.29 -8.87
N TYR A 102 -2.74 7.27 -9.30
CA TYR A 102 -3.07 6.09 -8.52
C TYR A 102 -2.43 4.85 -9.14
N ILE A 103 -1.43 4.31 -8.45
CA ILE A 103 -0.67 3.14 -8.89
C ILE A 103 -0.74 2.07 -7.82
N HIS A 104 -1.19 0.87 -8.17
CA HIS A 104 -1.20 -0.27 -7.26
C HIS A 104 0.21 -0.78 -6.99
N HIS A 105 0.38 -1.33 -5.79
CA HIS A 105 1.60 -2.06 -5.44
C HIS A 105 1.81 -3.22 -6.42
N GLY A 106 3.03 -3.34 -6.94
CA GLY A 106 3.40 -4.38 -7.90
C GLY A 106 3.34 -3.97 -9.38
N VAL A 107 2.77 -2.81 -9.71
CA VAL A 107 2.88 -2.21 -11.06
C VAL A 107 4.34 -1.85 -11.32
N LYS A 108 4.82 -2.21 -12.51
CA LYS A 108 6.19 -1.90 -12.94
C LYS A 108 6.16 -0.83 -14.03
N ILE A 109 7.09 0.12 -13.94
CA ILE A 109 7.17 1.23 -14.91
C ILE A 109 8.63 1.48 -15.24
N GLY A 110 8.93 1.50 -16.52
CA GLY A 110 10.27 1.76 -17.05
C GLY A 110 10.69 3.23 -16.92
N LYS A 111 11.99 3.45 -16.99
CA LYS A 111 12.61 4.78 -16.90
C LYS A 111 12.12 5.72 -18.00
N ASP A 112 12.18 7.02 -17.70
CA ASP A 112 11.83 8.09 -18.62
C ASP A 112 10.36 8.05 -19.09
N THR A 113 9.52 7.21 -18.49
CA THR A 113 8.08 7.21 -18.71
C THR A 113 7.44 8.39 -17.98
N VAL A 114 6.53 9.09 -18.68
CA VAL A 114 5.81 10.26 -18.17
C VAL A 114 4.35 9.89 -17.92
N ILE A 115 3.87 10.19 -16.71
CA ILE A 115 2.50 9.90 -16.28
C ILE A 115 1.80 11.21 -15.92
N TYR A 116 0.66 11.43 -16.55
CA TYR A 116 -0.19 12.59 -16.35
C TYR A 116 -1.21 12.36 -15.21
N PRO A 117 -1.82 13.43 -14.67
CA PRO A 117 -2.77 13.33 -13.57
C PRO A 117 -3.98 12.44 -13.88
N ASN A 118 -4.60 11.91 -12.84
CA ASN A 118 -5.78 11.05 -12.91
C ASN A 118 -5.57 9.74 -13.68
N ALA A 119 -4.32 9.31 -13.85
CA ALA A 119 -4.01 7.98 -14.34
C ALA A 119 -4.21 6.93 -13.22
N PHE A 120 -4.79 5.77 -13.59
CA PHE A 120 -5.00 4.61 -12.73
C PHE A 120 -4.28 3.41 -13.32
N LEU A 121 -3.23 2.92 -12.64
CA LEU A 121 -2.46 1.75 -13.05
C LEU A 121 -2.67 0.65 -12.01
N GLU A 122 -3.29 -0.45 -12.40
CA GLU A 122 -3.82 -1.44 -11.47
C GLU A 122 -3.35 -2.87 -11.79
N GLY A 123 -3.40 -3.71 -10.77
CA GLY A 123 -3.11 -5.14 -10.87
C GLY A 123 -1.64 -5.41 -11.22
N SER A 124 -1.41 -6.25 -12.22
CA SER A 124 -0.10 -6.64 -12.73
C SER A 124 0.32 -5.82 -13.96
N ALA A 125 -0.05 -4.55 -14.04
CA ALA A 125 0.31 -3.72 -15.18
C ALA A 125 1.84 -3.53 -15.27
N GLU A 126 2.38 -3.64 -16.51
CA GLU A 126 3.79 -3.41 -16.82
C GLU A 126 3.88 -2.36 -17.93
N ILE A 127 4.53 -1.25 -17.65
CA ILE A 127 4.73 -0.14 -18.59
C ILE A 127 6.21 -0.09 -18.92
N GLY A 128 6.54 -0.07 -20.20
CA GLY A 128 7.91 0.03 -20.69
C GLY A 128 8.58 1.36 -20.40
N GLU A 129 9.74 1.55 -21.01
CA GLU A 129 10.52 2.79 -20.93
C GLU A 129 10.02 3.85 -21.92
N ARG A 130 10.23 5.12 -21.61
CA ARG A 130 9.93 6.27 -22.50
C ARG A 130 8.48 6.29 -23.01
N CYS A 131 7.55 5.71 -22.25
CA CYS A 131 6.14 5.78 -22.54
C CYS A 131 5.53 7.11 -22.08
N VAL A 132 4.39 7.46 -22.65
CA VAL A 132 3.58 8.58 -22.20
C VAL A 132 2.19 8.07 -21.88
N ILE A 133 1.78 8.22 -20.63
CA ILE A 133 0.44 7.89 -20.16
C ILE A 133 -0.28 9.21 -19.86
N GLU A 134 -1.16 9.60 -20.78
CA GLU A 134 -1.88 10.86 -20.65
C GLU A 134 -2.96 10.80 -19.56
N GLU A 135 -3.58 11.95 -19.28
CA GLU A 135 -4.54 12.11 -18.20
C GLU A 135 -5.77 11.20 -18.33
N GLY A 136 -6.26 10.75 -17.19
CA GLY A 136 -7.48 9.95 -17.09
C GLY A 136 -7.39 8.55 -17.68
N CYS A 137 -6.20 8.10 -18.05
CA CYS A 137 -6.01 6.73 -18.54
C CYS A 137 -6.19 5.70 -17.42
N LYS A 138 -6.79 4.56 -17.75
CA LYS A 138 -6.89 3.40 -16.86
C LYS A 138 -6.26 2.18 -17.51
N ILE A 139 -5.23 1.60 -16.88
CA ILE A 139 -4.50 0.43 -17.37
C ILE A 139 -4.53 -0.66 -16.29
N ILE A 140 -5.11 -1.81 -16.64
CA ILE A 140 -5.33 -2.92 -15.70
C ILE A 140 -4.72 -4.19 -16.28
N ASN A 141 -3.87 -4.89 -15.53
CA ASN A 141 -3.32 -6.21 -15.88
C ASN A 141 -2.79 -6.27 -17.33
N SER A 142 -2.18 -5.23 -17.82
CA SER A 142 -1.79 -5.07 -19.22
C SER A 142 -0.32 -4.74 -19.36
N ALA A 143 0.28 -5.14 -20.47
CA ALA A 143 1.65 -4.80 -20.82
C ALA A 143 1.68 -3.72 -21.92
N ILE A 144 2.45 -2.67 -21.70
CA ILE A 144 2.67 -1.57 -22.66
C ILE A 144 4.16 -1.54 -23.03
N GLY A 145 4.47 -1.74 -24.29
CA GLY A 145 5.84 -1.74 -24.80
C GLY A 145 6.45 -0.33 -24.84
N ASP A 146 7.78 -0.30 -24.90
CA ASP A 146 8.59 0.91 -24.85
C ASP A 146 8.18 1.96 -25.88
N GLY A 147 8.29 3.23 -25.53
CA GLY A 147 8.02 4.36 -26.42
C GLY A 147 6.56 4.55 -26.82
N SER A 148 5.64 3.80 -26.23
CA SER A 148 4.22 3.87 -26.57
C SER A 148 3.53 5.04 -25.88
N VAL A 149 2.50 5.57 -26.55
CA VAL A 149 1.70 6.70 -26.09
C VAL A 149 0.25 6.27 -25.88
N ILE A 150 -0.21 6.31 -24.65
CA ILE A 150 -1.61 6.06 -24.32
C ILE A 150 -2.28 7.41 -24.08
N LYS A 151 -3.11 7.80 -25.05
CA LYS A 151 -3.76 9.12 -25.05
C LYS A 151 -4.94 9.16 -24.09
N SER A 152 -5.28 10.37 -23.72
CA SER A 152 -6.23 10.75 -22.69
C SER A 152 -7.50 9.89 -22.65
N HIS A 153 -7.91 9.53 -21.44
CA HIS A 153 -9.16 8.82 -21.15
C HIS A 153 -9.30 7.45 -21.83
N SER A 154 -8.18 6.83 -22.20
CA SER A 154 -8.20 5.47 -22.74
C SER A 154 -8.21 4.43 -21.62
N VAL A 155 -8.90 3.32 -21.85
CA VAL A 155 -9.00 2.18 -20.92
C VAL A 155 -8.41 0.95 -21.58
N ILE A 156 -7.42 0.34 -20.95
CA ILE A 156 -6.73 -0.86 -21.43
C ILE A 156 -6.81 -1.92 -20.32
N GLU A 157 -7.40 -3.06 -20.66
CA GLU A 157 -7.66 -4.13 -19.72
C GLU A 157 -7.16 -5.46 -20.25
N SER A 158 -6.32 -6.17 -19.49
CA SER A 158 -5.80 -7.50 -19.78
C SER A 158 -5.33 -7.67 -21.22
N SER A 159 -4.57 -6.70 -21.72
CA SER A 159 -4.15 -6.57 -23.13
C SER A 159 -2.64 -6.38 -23.25
N GLN A 160 -2.11 -6.62 -24.45
CA GLN A 160 -0.71 -6.41 -24.78
C GLN A 160 -0.58 -5.36 -25.87
N VAL A 161 0.18 -4.32 -25.60
CA VAL A 161 0.50 -3.24 -26.54
C VAL A 161 1.99 -3.31 -26.83
N GLY A 162 2.35 -3.37 -28.11
CA GLY A 162 3.75 -3.40 -28.56
C GLY A 162 4.50 -2.09 -28.32
N GLN A 163 5.68 -2.00 -28.91
CA GLN A 163 6.53 -0.82 -28.79
C GLN A 163 6.14 0.27 -29.80
N ASN A 164 6.33 1.54 -29.43
CA ASN A 164 6.08 2.71 -30.27
C ASN A 164 4.66 2.78 -30.84
N VAL A 165 3.69 2.26 -30.11
CA VAL A 165 2.28 2.28 -30.46
C VAL A 165 1.60 3.52 -29.87
N SER A 166 0.68 4.12 -30.63
CA SER A 166 -0.16 5.23 -30.14
C SER A 166 -1.62 4.79 -30.08
N ILE A 167 -2.22 4.84 -28.88
CA ILE A 167 -3.59 4.41 -28.63
C ILE A 167 -4.42 5.57 -28.10
N GLY A 168 -5.61 5.75 -28.67
CA GLY A 168 -6.58 6.74 -28.22
C GLY A 168 -6.56 8.05 -29.00
N PRO A 169 -7.16 9.13 -28.46
CA PRO A 169 -7.82 9.20 -27.13
C PRO A 169 -9.15 8.44 -27.08
N PHE A 170 -9.70 8.26 -25.85
CA PHE A 170 -10.97 7.57 -25.60
C PHE A 170 -11.06 6.14 -26.15
N ALA A 171 -9.91 5.48 -26.33
CA ALA A 171 -9.88 4.10 -26.79
C ALA A 171 -10.23 3.13 -25.65
N ARG A 172 -10.84 2.01 -26.00
CA ARG A 172 -11.04 0.91 -25.07
C ARG A 172 -10.51 -0.39 -25.67
N LEU A 173 -9.42 -0.89 -25.10
CA LEU A 173 -8.93 -2.23 -25.36
C LEU A 173 -9.56 -3.20 -24.37
N ARG A 174 -10.22 -4.22 -24.90
CA ARG A 174 -10.83 -5.29 -24.10
C ARG A 174 -9.81 -6.39 -23.83
N PRO A 175 -10.06 -7.27 -22.85
CA PRO A 175 -9.19 -8.41 -22.60
C PRO A 175 -8.80 -9.18 -23.87
N GLU A 176 -7.54 -9.67 -23.88
CA GLU A 176 -6.94 -10.45 -24.95
C GLU A 176 -6.61 -9.68 -26.25
N CYS A 177 -6.75 -8.34 -26.27
CA CYS A 177 -6.26 -7.55 -27.39
C CYS A 177 -4.73 -7.57 -27.44
N ILE A 178 -4.18 -7.74 -28.67
CA ILE A 178 -2.75 -7.64 -28.98
C ILE A 178 -2.61 -6.63 -30.12
N ILE A 179 -1.80 -5.59 -29.91
CA ILE A 179 -1.58 -4.48 -30.87
C ILE A 179 -0.08 -4.27 -31.08
#